data_bc32c9f352c238958f2f1e74199b497a
#
_entry.id   bc32c9f352c238958f2f1e74199b497a
#
_cell.length_a   1.000
_cell.length_b   1.000
_cell.length_c   1.000
_cell.angle_alpha   90.00
_cell.angle_beta   90.00
_cell.angle_gamma   90.00
#
_symmetry.space_group_name_H-M   'P 1'
#
loop_
_entity.id
_entity.type
_entity.pdbx_description
1 polymer ?
#
loop_
_entity_poly.entity_id
_entity_poly.type
_entity_poly.pdbx_seq_one_letter_code
_entity_poly.pdbx_strand_id
1 'polypeptide(L)'
;MATAGIMENMINSRISGIGSYVPKRLLTNSDLAEMVDTNDEWIVSRTGIKERHICAKDEATSDMASEAGRKAMEMAGVKPEEIDFLITGTVTPDYRCPSASCIIQRKLGLVNAGVMDLVAACAGFIHGVATADAFIKIGKYKKIMVIGVEKLSSITDYTDRNTCVLFGDGAGAVIIEPTEENKGILATYLKSDGRYAELLWIPNGGSVAPIQDLDEIGRAHV
;
A
#
# COMPACT_ATOMS: atom_id res chain seq x y z
N MET A 1 20.43 13.87 -34.10
CA MET A 1 20.80 15.07 -33.31
C MET A 1 19.58 15.75 -32.63
N ALA A 2 18.50 15.03 -32.36
CA ALA A 2 17.27 15.59 -31.74
C ALA A 2 17.00 15.13 -30.30
N THR A 3 17.88 14.33 -29.70
CA THR A 3 17.69 13.75 -28.35
C THR A 3 18.45 14.49 -27.24
N ALA A 4 19.36 15.40 -27.56
CA ALA A 4 20.14 16.12 -26.55
C ALA A 4 19.40 17.32 -25.91
N GLY A 5 18.40 17.91 -26.59
CA GLY A 5 17.70 19.11 -26.12
C GLY A 5 16.53 18.86 -25.16
N ILE A 6 16.11 17.59 -24.95
CA ILE A 6 14.95 17.26 -24.07
C ILE A 6 15.39 17.02 -22.62
N MET A 7 16.68 16.78 -22.38
CA MET A 7 17.18 16.44 -21.03
C MET A 7 17.61 17.64 -20.17
N GLU A 8 17.69 18.84 -20.72
CA GLU A 8 18.24 20.01 -20.01
C GLU A 8 17.30 20.68 -18.97
N ASN A 9 16.03 20.23 -18.84
CA ASN A 9 15.07 20.77 -17.86
C ASN A 9 14.16 19.73 -17.23
N MET A 10 14.62 18.50 -17.03
CA MET A 10 13.81 17.53 -16.29
C MET A 10 13.89 17.85 -14.80
N ILE A 11 12.76 18.28 -14.25
CA ILE A 11 12.56 18.42 -12.80
C ILE A 11 12.68 17.02 -12.17
N ASN A 12 13.55 16.85 -11.19
CA ASN A 12 13.60 15.63 -10.39
C ASN A 12 12.47 15.62 -9.34
N SER A 13 12.19 14.47 -8.78
CA SER A 13 11.27 14.32 -7.66
C SER A 13 11.98 13.81 -6.43
N ARG A 14 11.52 14.20 -5.24
CA ARG A 14 12.04 13.75 -3.96
C ARG A 14 10.93 13.38 -2.99
N ILE A 15 11.23 12.52 -2.04
CA ILE A 15 10.38 12.29 -0.89
C ILE A 15 10.68 13.40 0.14
N SER A 16 9.67 14.20 0.48
CA SER A 16 9.75 15.29 1.45
C SER A 16 9.20 14.91 2.83
N GLY A 17 8.32 13.91 2.91
CA GLY A 17 7.76 13.43 4.17
C GLY A 17 7.43 11.96 4.11
N ILE A 18 7.53 11.31 5.26
CA ILE A 18 7.25 9.87 5.45
C ILE A 18 6.35 9.73 6.67
N GLY A 19 5.37 8.84 6.59
CA GLY A 19 4.54 8.45 7.72
C GLY A 19 4.23 6.97 7.69
N SER A 20 3.99 6.41 8.86
CA SER A 20 3.60 5.01 9.00
C SER A 20 2.59 4.81 10.11
N TYR A 21 1.81 3.76 9.98
CA TYR A 21 0.89 3.31 11.01
C TYR A 21 0.85 1.78 11.03
N VAL A 22 0.79 1.23 12.22
CA VAL A 22 0.50 -0.18 12.48
C VAL A 22 -0.56 -0.29 13.56
N PRO A 23 -1.51 -1.23 13.46
CA PRO A 23 -2.53 -1.48 14.48
C PRO A 23 -1.92 -1.83 15.84
N LYS A 24 -2.69 -1.65 16.91
CA LYS A 24 -2.19 -1.88 18.27
C LYS A 24 -2.17 -3.34 18.69
N ARG A 25 -3.10 -4.15 18.16
CA ARG A 25 -3.20 -5.57 18.50
C ARG A 25 -2.04 -6.33 17.89
N LEU A 26 -1.39 -7.16 18.70
CA LEU A 26 -0.35 -8.09 18.26
C LEU A 26 -0.91 -9.50 18.16
N LEU A 27 -0.46 -10.22 17.13
CA LEU A 27 -0.63 -11.67 16.97
C LEU A 27 0.78 -12.27 17.00
N THR A 28 1.11 -12.95 18.09
CA THR A 28 2.43 -13.52 18.31
C THR A 28 2.57 -14.92 17.66
N ASN A 29 3.80 -15.42 17.57
CA ASN A 29 4.04 -16.81 17.14
C ASN A 29 3.40 -17.83 18.07
N SER A 30 3.32 -17.54 19.37
CA SER A 30 2.63 -18.40 20.34
C SER A 30 1.13 -18.47 20.10
N ASP A 31 0.48 -17.32 19.76
CA ASP A 31 -0.94 -17.31 19.42
C ASP A 31 -1.22 -18.12 18.14
N LEU A 32 -0.32 -18.07 17.15
CA LEU A 32 -0.43 -18.85 15.93
C LEU A 32 -0.25 -20.37 16.18
N ALA A 33 0.59 -20.74 17.13
CA ALA A 33 0.77 -22.15 17.51
C ALA A 33 -0.49 -22.76 18.16
N GLU A 34 -1.41 -21.94 18.66
CA GLU A 34 -2.73 -22.39 19.13
C GLU A 34 -3.72 -22.61 17.96
N MET A 35 -3.46 -22.05 16.77
CA MET A 35 -4.36 -22.10 15.61
C MET A 35 -3.94 -23.15 14.59
N VAL A 36 -2.64 -23.31 14.36
CA VAL A 36 -2.06 -24.19 13.33
C VAL A 36 -0.84 -24.94 13.88
N ASP A 37 -0.48 -26.07 13.26
CA ASP A 37 0.70 -26.86 13.62
C ASP A 37 2.00 -26.10 13.29
N THR A 38 2.45 -25.24 14.20
CA THR A 38 3.66 -24.42 14.08
C THR A 38 4.27 -24.12 15.45
N ASN A 39 5.43 -23.46 15.48
CA ASN A 39 6.06 -22.93 16.70
C ASN A 39 6.95 -21.71 16.36
N ASP A 40 7.38 -21.01 17.42
CA ASP A 40 8.21 -19.80 17.27
C ASP A 40 9.53 -20.08 16.53
N GLU A 41 10.22 -21.15 16.86
CA GLU A 41 11.51 -21.49 16.22
C GLU A 41 11.34 -21.74 14.71
N TRP A 42 10.29 -22.47 14.32
CA TRP A 42 9.99 -22.74 12.90
C TRP A 42 9.68 -21.44 12.13
N ILE A 43 8.88 -20.54 12.70
CA ILE A 43 8.51 -19.26 12.07
C ILE A 43 9.73 -18.36 11.97
N VAL A 44 10.45 -18.14 13.07
CA VAL A 44 11.58 -17.21 13.12
C VAL A 44 12.72 -17.68 12.22
N SER A 45 13.04 -18.99 12.19
CA SER A 45 14.13 -19.50 11.34
C SER A 45 13.87 -19.30 9.84
N ARG A 46 12.60 -19.23 9.40
CA ARG A 46 12.22 -19.07 7.99
C ARG A 46 11.91 -17.65 7.58
N THR A 47 11.37 -16.85 8.51
CA THR A 47 10.81 -15.53 8.18
C THR A 47 11.43 -14.38 8.97
N GLY A 48 12.03 -14.68 10.12
CA GLY A 48 12.46 -13.66 11.09
C GLY A 48 11.31 -13.00 11.85
N ILE A 49 10.05 -13.34 11.56
CA ILE A 49 8.88 -12.67 12.12
C ILE A 49 8.58 -13.22 13.52
N LYS A 50 8.40 -12.32 14.50
CA LYS A 50 8.05 -12.65 15.87
C LYS A 50 6.59 -12.35 16.19
N GLU A 51 6.04 -11.31 15.58
CA GLU A 51 4.68 -10.83 15.80
C GLU A 51 4.12 -10.13 14.57
N ARG A 52 2.78 -10.01 14.47
CA ARG A 52 2.06 -9.26 13.43
C ARG A 52 1.12 -8.29 14.10
N HIS A 53 1.07 -7.08 13.54
CA HIS A 53 0.03 -6.13 13.89
C HIS A 53 -1.26 -6.49 13.17
N ILE A 54 -2.37 -6.51 13.89
CA ILE A 54 -3.69 -6.89 13.36
C ILE A 54 -4.69 -5.81 13.70
N CYS A 55 -5.44 -5.34 12.71
CA CYS A 55 -6.52 -4.36 12.86
C CYS A 55 -7.57 -4.80 13.87
N ALA A 56 -8.14 -3.85 14.59
CA ALA A 56 -9.39 -4.04 15.30
C ALA A 56 -10.53 -4.35 14.30
N LYS A 57 -11.64 -4.93 14.79
CA LYS A 57 -12.75 -5.33 13.93
C LYS A 57 -13.35 -4.13 13.15
N ASP A 58 -13.37 -2.97 13.75
CA ASP A 58 -13.90 -1.71 13.25
C ASP A 58 -12.83 -0.81 12.60
N GLU A 59 -11.56 -1.25 12.52
CA GLU A 59 -10.47 -0.52 11.90
C GLU A 59 -10.33 -0.94 10.43
N ALA A 60 -10.61 -0.02 9.52
CA ALA A 60 -10.55 -0.24 8.07
C ALA A 60 -9.19 0.12 7.47
N THR A 61 -8.94 -0.33 6.25
CA THR A 61 -7.75 0.02 5.46
C THR A 61 -7.55 1.53 5.36
N SER A 62 -8.63 2.28 5.10
CA SER A 62 -8.57 3.75 5.02
C SER A 62 -8.24 4.43 6.36
N ASP A 63 -8.49 3.80 7.51
CA ASP A 63 -8.11 4.35 8.82
C ASP A 63 -6.58 4.32 8.97
N MET A 64 -5.96 3.17 8.73
CA MET A 64 -4.51 3.03 8.74
C MET A 64 -3.82 3.97 7.75
N ALA A 65 -4.34 4.01 6.51
CA ALA A 65 -3.84 4.88 5.46
C ALA A 65 -3.88 6.36 5.85
N SER A 66 -4.98 6.79 6.46
CA SER A 66 -5.16 8.17 6.89
C SER A 66 -4.19 8.56 8.01
N GLU A 67 -3.93 7.67 8.97
CA GLU A 67 -2.94 7.91 10.02
C GLU A 67 -1.51 8.03 9.45
N ALA A 68 -1.13 7.14 8.53
CA ALA A 68 0.16 7.21 7.86
C ALA A 68 0.29 8.50 7.03
N GLY A 69 -0.76 8.84 6.26
CA GLY A 69 -0.80 10.06 5.44
C GLY A 69 -0.69 11.34 6.25
N ARG A 70 -1.37 11.42 7.41
CA ARG A 70 -1.28 12.57 8.32
C ARG A 70 0.15 12.80 8.81
N LYS A 71 0.83 11.74 9.25
CA LYS A 71 2.24 11.80 9.67
C LYS A 71 3.18 12.20 8.54
N ALA A 72 2.91 11.71 7.31
CA ALA A 72 3.71 12.09 6.15
C ALA A 72 3.57 13.59 5.81
N MET A 73 2.34 14.14 5.87
CA MET A 73 2.09 15.57 5.70
C MET A 73 2.73 16.40 6.81
N GLU A 74 2.63 15.96 8.07
CA GLU A 74 3.27 16.63 9.21
C GLU A 74 4.79 16.71 9.03
N MET A 75 5.44 15.60 8.67
CA MET A 75 6.89 15.58 8.41
C MET A 75 7.29 16.49 7.23
N ALA A 76 6.49 16.53 6.17
CA ALA A 76 6.74 17.39 5.01
C ALA A 76 6.43 18.87 5.26
N GLY A 77 5.71 19.21 6.33
CA GLY A 77 5.18 20.55 6.57
C GLY A 77 4.11 20.97 5.57
N VAL A 78 3.35 20.01 5.02
CA VAL A 78 2.36 20.21 3.94
C VAL A 78 0.96 20.14 4.52
N LYS A 79 0.11 21.09 4.11
CA LYS A 79 -1.31 21.10 4.49
C LYS A 79 -2.15 20.22 3.54
N PRO A 80 -3.32 19.70 3.99
CA PRO A 80 -4.19 18.88 3.16
C PRO A 80 -4.57 19.51 1.83
N GLU A 81 -4.82 20.81 1.81
CA GLU A 81 -5.25 21.56 0.61
C GLU A 81 -4.15 21.71 -0.44
N GLU A 82 -2.89 21.45 -0.08
CA GLU A 82 -1.73 21.53 -0.96
C GLU A 82 -1.46 20.23 -1.70
N ILE A 83 -2.10 19.12 -1.32
CA ILE A 83 -1.95 17.82 -2.02
C ILE A 83 -2.76 17.90 -3.33
N ASP A 84 -2.07 17.71 -4.45
CA ASP A 84 -2.64 17.74 -5.80
C ASP A 84 -3.17 16.37 -6.24
N PHE A 85 -2.56 15.29 -5.74
CA PHE A 85 -2.91 13.94 -6.13
C PHE A 85 -2.62 12.91 -5.02
N LEU A 86 -3.49 11.89 -4.91
CA LEU A 86 -3.33 10.76 -4.01
C LEU A 86 -3.32 9.46 -4.81
N ILE A 87 -2.31 8.62 -4.56
CA ILE A 87 -2.22 7.27 -5.10
C ILE A 87 -2.20 6.29 -3.93
N THR A 88 -3.15 5.38 -3.88
CA THR A 88 -3.18 4.32 -2.87
C THR A 88 -2.96 2.96 -3.50
N GLY A 89 -1.86 2.28 -3.15
CA GLY A 89 -1.60 0.89 -3.49
C GLY A 89 -2.22 -0.02 -2.45
N THR A 90 -3.23 -0.80 -2.83
CA THR A 90 -3.89 -1.78 -1.95
C THR A 90 -4.62 -2.86 -2.74
N VAL A 91 -4.69 -4.07 -2.18
CA VAL A 91 -5.59 -5.17 -2.62
C VAL A 91 -6.69 -5.46 -1.60
N THR A 92 -6.69 -4.74 -0.47
CA THR A 92 -7.68 -4.86 0.61
C THR A 92 -8.39 -3.53 0.85
N PRO A 93 -9.03 -2.92 -0.18
CA PRO A 93 -9.76 -1.66 -0.01
C PRO A 93 -10.95 -1.83 0.93
N ASP A 94 -11.44 -0.74 1.52
CA ASP A 94 -12.65 -0.73 2.36
C ASP A 94 -13.86 -1.31 1.61
N TYR A 95 -13.97 -0.96 0.33
CA TYR A 95 -15.05 -1.40 -0.59
C TYR A 95 -14.47 -1.59 -2.00
N ARG A 96 -15.15 -2.36 -2.83
CA ARG A 96 -14.83 -2.43 -4.27
C ARG A 96 -15.14 -1.13 -5.00
N CYS A 97 -16.12 -0.38 -4.52
CA CYS A 97 -16.53 0.93 -4.97
C CYS A 97 -17.25 1.65 -3.81
N PRO A 98 -16.90 2.90 -3.49
CA PRO A 98 -15.87 3.72 -4.15
C PRO A 98 -14.44 3.21 -3.89
N SER A 99 -13.45 3.82 -4.56
CA SER A 99 -12.03 3.55 -4.30
C SER A 99 -11.63 3.88 -2.86
N ALA A 100 -10.66 3.16 -2.30
CA ALA A 100 -10.10 3.48 -0.98
C ALA A 100 -9.54 4.90 -0.94
N SER A 101 -8.90 5.34 -2.02
CA SER A 101 -8.38 6.70 -2.15
C SER A 101 -9.44 7.77 -1.97
N CYS A 102 -10.69 7.58 -2.45
CA CYS A 102 -11.79 8.53 -2.22
C CYS A 102 -12.15 8.65 -0.74
N ILE A 103 -12.12 7.54 -0.01
CA ILE A 103 -12.40 7.51 1.42
C ILE A 103 -11.29 8.19 2.21
N ILE A 104 -10.04 7.88 1.87
CA ILE A 104 -8.83 8.47 2.46
C ILE A 104 -8.80 9.99 2.20
N GLN A 105 -9.08 10.42 0.96
CA GLN A 105 -9.19 11.83 0.58
C GLN A 105 -10.13 12.58 1.53
N ARG A 106 -11.34 12.04 1.75
CA ARG A 106 -12.32 12.62 2.66
C ARG A 106 -11.82 12.66 4.10
N LYS A 107 -11.22 11.56 4.60
CA LYS A 107 -10.70 11.48 5.97
C LYS A 107 -9.54 12.43 6.25
N LEU A 108 -8.71 12.69 5.25
CA LEU A 108 -7.57 13.60 5.33
C LEU A 108 -7.92 15.06 4.94
N GLY A 109 -9.09 15.32 4.37
CA GLY A 109 -9.49 16.66 3.90
C GLY A 109 -8.71 17.14 2.68
N LEU A 110 -8.30 16.24 1.76
CA LEU A 110 -7.53 16.58 0.56
C LEU A 110 -8.44 17.16 -0.53
N VAL A 111 -9.01 18.32 -0.28
CA VAL A 111 -10.10 18.89 -1.09
C VAL A 111 -9.72 19.21 -2.54
N ASN A 112 -8.44 19.39 -2.83
CA ASN A 112 -7.95 19.71 -4.18
C ASN A 112 -7.35 18.50 -4.92
N ALA A 113 -7.22 17.34 -4.24
CA ALA A 113 -6.52 16.21 -4.81
C ALA A 113 -7.38 15.41 -5.80
N GLY A 114 -6.82 15.08 -6.97
CA GLY A 114 -7.27 13.92 -7.74
C GLY A 114 -6.86 12.63 -7.01
N VAL A 115 -7.60 11.53 -7.21
CA VAL A 115 -7.31 10.29 -6.49
C VAL A 115 -7.38 9.05 -7.38
N MET A 116 -6.57 8.02 -7.10
CA MET A 116 -6.70 6.71 -7.71
C MET A 116 -6.19 5.59 -6.80
N ASP A 117 -6.83 4.43 -6.89
CA ASP A 117 -6.29 3.18 -6.36
C ASP A 117 -5.42 2.49 -7.42
N LEU A 118 -4.37 1.83 -6.96
CA LEU A 118 -3.45 1.07 -7.78
C LEU A 118 -3.36 -0.36 -7.23
N VAL A 119 -3.72 -1.33 -8.08
CA VAL A 119 -3.70 -2.74 -7.71
C VAL A 119 -2.47 -3.40 -8.35
N ALA A 120 -1.45 -3.61 -7.54
CA ALA A 120 -0.23 -4.32 -7.91
C ALA A 120 0.34 -5.12 -6.73
N ALA A 121 -0.52 -5.54 -5.81
CA ALA A 121 -0.19 -6.27 -4.59
C ALA A 121 1.02 -5.65 -3.85
N CYS A 122 1.98 -6.48 -3.41
CA CYS A 122 3.18 -6.02 -2.68
C CYS A 122 4.02 -4.98 -3.42
N ALA A 123 3.90 -4.87 -4.75
CA ALA A 123 4.58 -3.87 -5.56
C ALA A 123 3.79 -2.54 -5.69
N GLY A 124 2.56 -2.47 -5.17
CA GLY A 124 1.66 -1.31 -5.32
C GLY A 124 2.30 0.02 -4.93
N PHE A 125 2.98 0.06 -3.79
CA PHE A 125 3.70 1.27 -3.36
C PHE A 125 4.78 1.71 -4.36
N ILE A 126 5.59 0.79 -4.86
CA ILE A 126 6.67 1.12 -5.83
C ILE A 126 6.08 1.59 -7.16
N HIS A 127 4.99 0.97 -7.64
CA HIS A 127 4.27 1.44 -8.83
C HIS A 127 3.69 2.85 -8.59
N GLY A 128 3.14 3.11 -7.41
CA GLY A 128 2.65 4.43 -7.01
C GLY A 128 3.75 5.49 -7.02
N VAL A 129 4.93 5.18 -6.45
CA VAL A 129 6.10 6.06 -6.46
C VAL A 129 6.57 6.34 -7.89
N ALA A 130 6.66 5.32 -8.75
CA ALA A 130 7.05 5.50 -10.16
C ALA A 130 6.06 6.37 -10.93
N THR A 131 4.76 6.20 -10.66
CA THR A 131 3.70 7.03 -11.27
C THR A 131 3.79 8.48 -10.79
N ALA A 132 3.99 8.70 -9.49
CA ALA A 132 4.15 10.03 -8.92
C ALA A 132 5.40 10.74 -9.47
N ASP A 133 6.54 10.04 -9.57
CA ASP A 133 7.77 10.55 -10.19
C ASP A 133 7.53 11.01 -11.63
N ALA A 134 6.82 10.20 -12.42
CA ALA A 134 6.47 10.57 -13.79
C ALA A 134 5.58 11.83 -13.85
N PHE A 135 4.55 11.91 -12.99
CA PHE A 135 3.66 13.06 -12.94
C PHE A 135 4.37 14.36 -12.52
N ILE A 136 5.30 14.28 -11.58
CA ILE A 136 6.14 15.42 -11.18
C ILE A 136 7.05 15.84 -12.34
N LYS A 137 7.76 14.88 -12.97
CA LYS A 137 8.71 15.15 -14.05
C LYS A 137 8.07 15.80 -15.28
N ILE A 138 6.82 15.44 -15.60
CA ILE A 138 6.08 16.10 -16.70
C ILE A 138 5.37 17.41 -16.26
N GLY A 139 5.54 17.84 -15.02
CA GLY A 139 4.94 19.07 -14.48
C GLY A 139 3.42 18.99 -14.27
N LYS A 140 2.82 17.80 -14.22
CA LYS A 140 1.36 17.64 -14.09
C LYS A 140 0.88 17.99 -12.69
N TYR A 141 1.61 17.58 -11.66
CA TYR A 141 1.33 17.81 -10.24
C TYR A 141 2.59 18.24 -9.52
N LYS A 142 2.45 18.88 -8.35
CA LYS A 142 3.56 19.38 -7.53
C LYS A 142 3.68 18.66 -6.18
N LYS A 143 2.58 18.19 -5.61
CA LYS A 143 2.57 17.51 -4.33
C LYS A 143 1.70 16.27 -4.43
N ILE A 144 2.32 15.11 -4.43
CA ILE A 144 1.64 13.82 -4.58
C ILE A 144 1.85 13.01 -3.31
N MET A 145 0.75 12.53 -2.72
CA MET A 145 0.80 11.54 -1.65
C MET A 145 0.72 10.14 -2.25
N VAL A 146 1.66 9.28 -1.89
CA VAL A 146 1.62 7.85 -2.23
C VAL A 146 1.50 7.04 -0.95
N ILE A 147 0.50 6.17 -0.88
CA ILE A 147 0.24 5.29 0.26
C ILE A 147 0.31 3.83 -0.20
N GLY A 148 1.03 3.00 0.55
CA GLY A 148 0.88 1.55 0.50
C GLY A 148 0.20 1.10 1.79
N VAL A 149 -0.90 0.38 1.69
CA VAL A 149 -1.68 -0.05 2.85
C VAL A 149 -2.34 -1.39 2.60
N GLU A 150 -2.30 -2.26 3.61
CA GLU A 150 -3.01 -3.54 3.54
C GLU A 150 -3.61 -3.93 4.89
N LYS A 151 -4.84 -4.44 4.86
CA LYS A 151 -5.49 -5.21 5.93
C LYS A 151 -5.49 -6.69 5.52
N LEU A 152 -4.29 -7.30 5.47
CA LEU A 152 -4.16 -8.69 5.00
C LEU A 152 -4.84 -9.68 5.94
N SER A 153 -5.01 -9.32 7.22
CA SER A 153 -5.75 -10.14 8.17
C SER A 153 -7.20 -10.41 7.74
N SER A 154 -7.79 -9.56 6.88
CA SER A 154 -9.15 -9.74 6.38
C SER A 154 -9.28 -10.81 5.29
N ILE A 155 -8.18 -11.22 4.67
CA ILE A 155 -8.14 -12.18 3.55
C ILE A 155 -7.21 -13.36 3.82
N THR A 156 -6.50 -13.38 4.95
CA THR A 156 -5.61 -14.49 5.34
C THR A 156 -6.42 -15.68 5.84
N ASP A 157 -6.10 -16.87 5.31
CA ASP A 157 -6.63 -18.11 5.84
C ASP A 157 -5.81 -18.56 7.07
N TYR A 158 -6.39 -18.39 8.26
CA TYR A 158 -5.74 -18.79 9.52
C TYR A 158 -5.78 -20.31 9.78
N THR A 159 -6.21 -21.13 8.82
CA THR A 159 -6.06 -22.59 8.85
C THR A 159 -4.89 -23.06 7.97
N ASP A 160 -4.36 -22.20 7.10
CA ASP A 160 -3.18 -22.49 6.28
C ASP A 160 -1.90 -21.95 6.94
N ARG A 161 -1.09 -22.86 7.50
CA ARG A 161 0.18 -22.52 8.16
C ARG A 161 1.22 -21.87 7.25
N ASN A 162 1.12 -22.04 5.92
CA ASN A 162 2.10 -21.49 4.99
C ASN A 162 1.87 -20.00 4.80
N THR A 163 0.63 -19.54 4.91
CA THR A 163 0.20 -18.18 4.64
C THR A 163 0.03 -17.36 5.93
N CYS A 164 -0.65 -17.90 6.93
CA CYS A 164 -1.04 -17.15 8.14
C CYS A 164 0.15 -16.65 8.97
N VAL A 165 1.32 -17.29 8.82
CA VAL A 165 2.55 -16.88 9.52
C VAL A 165 3.25 -15.68 8.91
N LEU A 166 2.85 -15.25 7.70
CA LEU A 166 3.56 -14.22 6.92
C LEU A 166 2.93 -12.83 7.06
N PHE A 167 1.60 -12.75 7.09
CA PHE A 167 0.89 -11.50 6.85
C PHE A 167 0.38 -10.82 8.13
N GLY A 168 0.36 -9.48 8.06
CA GLY A 168 -0.20 -8.59 9.05
C GLY A 168 -0.75 -7.33 8.37
N ASP A 169 -1.15 -6.35 9.18
CA ASP A 169 -1.80 -5.13 8.73
C ASP A 169 -0.91 -3.92 8.99
N GLY A 170 -0.97 -2.94 8.09
CA GLY A 170 -0.20 -1.71 8.25
C GLY A 170 -0.29 -0.77 7.06
N ALA A 171 0.19 0.44 7.24
CA ALA A 171 0.25 1.47 6.22
C ALA A 171 1.56 2.25 6.27
N GLY A 172 2.05 2.62 5.09
CA GLY A 172 3.13 3.57 4.89
C GLY A 172 2.74 4.62 3.86
N ALA A 173 3.12 5.88 4.09
CA ALA A 173 2.82 6.99 3.21
C ALA A 173 4.05 7.86 2.97
N VAL A 174 4.14 8.44 1.78
CA VAL A 174 5.16 9.45 1.44
C VAL A 174 4.53 10.63 0.73
N ILE A 175 5.14 11.82 0.91
CA ILE A 175 4.87 12.99 0.10
C ILE A 175 6.00 13.11 -0.93
N ILE A 176 5.65 13.25 -2.20
CA ILE A 176 6.59 13.41 -3.31
C ILE A 176 6.42 14.80 -3.92
N GLU A 177 7.51 15.53 -4.03
CA GLU A 177 7.57 16.90 -4.53
C GLU A 177 8.69 17.07 -5.58
N PRO A 178 8.62 18.10 -6.44
CA PRO A 178 9.71 18.42 -7.34
C PRO A 178 10.96 18.88 -6.57
N THR A 179 12.12 18.67 -7.17
CA THR A 179 13.39 19.19 -6.67
C THR A 179 14.29 19.58 -7.85
N GLU A 180 15.02 20.69 -7.70
CA GLU A 180 16.06 21.12 -8.62
C GLU A 180 17.43 20.48 -8.30
N GLU A 181 17.53 19.83 -7.13
CA GLU A 181 18.74 19.14 -6.74
C GLU A 181 18.92 17.84 -7.53
N ASN A 182 20.16 17.46 -7.81
CA ASN A 182 20.47 16.16 -8.43
C ASN A 182 20.39 15.04 -7.39
N LYS A 183 19.25 14.93 -6.71
CA LYS A 183 18.90 13.98 -5.65
C LYS A 183 17.44 13.54 -5.82
N GLY A 184 17.05 12.53 -5.07
CA GLY A 184 15.68 12.07 -5.00
C GLY A 184 15.46 10.71 -5.66
N ILE A 185 14.38 10.55 -6.41
CA ILE A 185 14.07 9.31 -7.13
C ILE A 185 14.88 9.29 -8.43
N LEU A 186 16.01 8.58 -8.37
CA LEU A 186 16.98 8.56 -9.48
C LEU A 186 16.53 7.65 -10.62
N ALA A 187 15.92 6.50 -10.29
CA ALA A 187 15.42 5.53 -11.24
C ALA A 187 14.34 4.64 -10.61
N THR A 188 13.42 4.17 -11.45
CA THR A 188 12.45 3.15 -11.08
C THR A 188 12.52 2.01 -12.09
N TYR A 189 12.38 0.78 -11.62
CA TYR A 189 12.35 -0.40 -12.47
C TYR A 189 11.14 -1.25 -12.11
N LEU A 190 10.22 -1.39 -13.04
CA LEU A 190 8.98 -2.15 -12.88
C LEU A 190 8.98 -3.31 -13.87
N LYS A 191 8.68 -4.52 -13.37
CA LYS A 191 8.54 -5.72 -14.20
C LYS A 191 7.50 -6.64 -13.59
N SER A 192 6.77 -7.36 -14.42
CA SER A 192 5.78 -8.36 -14.02
C SER A 192 5.87 -9.57 -14.93
N ASP A 193 5.46 -10.74 -14.42
CA ASP A 193 5.36 -11.96 -15.20
C ASP A 193 4.02 -12.66 -14.89
N GLY A 194 3.04 -12.45 -15.75
CA GLY A 194 1.69 -12.98 -15.59
C GLY A 194 1.59 -14.51 -15.69
N ARG A 195 2.65 -15.22 -16.10
CA ARG A 195 2.67 -16.69 -16.13
C ARG A 195 2.59 -17.32 -14.74
N TYR A 196 2.88 -16.53 -13.70
CA TYR A 196 2.93 -16.97 -12.30
C TYR A 196 1.80 -16.34 -11.45
N ALA A 197 0.72 -15.88 -12.09
CA ALA A 197 -0.37 -15.18 -11.41
C ALA A 197 -1.02 -16.01 -10.29
N GLU A 198 -1.09 -17.34 -10.45
CA GLU A 198 -1.73 -18.24 -9.50
C GLU A 198 -0.83 -18.68 -8.33
N LEU A 199 0.45 -18.28 -8.30
CA LEU A 199 1.35 -18.65 -7.17
C LEU A 199 0.95 -17.95 -5.86
N LEU A 200 0.33 -16.77 -5.94
CA LEU A 200 -0.23 -16.05 -4.79
C LEU A 200 -1.47 -15.30 -5.27
N TRP A 201 -2.64 -15.78 -4.92
CA TRP A 201 -3.88 -15.22 -5.41
C TRP A 201 -5.04 -15.36 -4.43
N ILE A 202 -6.10 -14.60 -4.66
CA ILE A 202 -7.39 -14.71 -3.97
C ILE A 202 -8.39 -15.21 -5.01
N PRO A 203 -8.78 -16.50 -4.99
CA PRO A 203 -9.58 -17.09 -6.07
C PRO A 203 -11.00 -16.57 -6.12
N ASN A 204 -11.56 -16.13 -4.99
CA ASN A 204 -12.95 -15.72 -4.86
C ASN A 204 -13.08 -14.20 -4.72
N GLY A 205 -14.28 -13.70 -5.02
CA GLY A 205 -14.60 -12.29 -4.86
C GLY A 205 -14.36 -11.41 -6.09
N GLY A 206 -13.72 -11.94 -7.14
CA GLY A 206 -13.61 -11.29 -8.45
C GLY A 206 -14.77 -11.62 -9.41
N SER A 207 -14.67 -11.17 -10.66
CA SER A 207 -15.70 -11.42 -11.68
C SER A 207 -15.79 -12.87 -12.14
N VAL A 208 -14.72 -13.64 -11.98
CA VAL A 208 -14.68 -15.09 -12.32
C VAL A 208 -15.45 -15.91 -11.27
N ALA A 209 -15.28 -15.56 -9.99
CA ALA A 209 -15.95 -16.21 -8.88
C ALA A 209 -16.54 -15.13 -7.95
N PRO A 210 -17.71 -14.54 -8.29
CA PRO A 210 -18.33 -13.53 -7.44
C PRO A 210 -18.77 -14.15 -6.11
N ILE A 211 -18.63 -13.39 -5.01
CA ILE A 211 -19.18 -13.79 -3.71
C ILE A 211 -20.72 -13.67 -3.84
N GLN A 212 -21.41 -14.79 -3.81
CA GLN A 212 -22.86 -14.86 -3.84
C GLN A 212 -23.47 -14.99 -2.44
N ASP A 213 -22.75 -15.61 -1.52
CA ASP A 213 -23.10 -15.73 -0.10
C ASP A 213 -22.10 -14.97 0.77
N LEU A 214 -22.61 -14.21 1.77
CA LEU A 214 -21.81 -13.40 2.68
C LEU A 214 -20.88 -14.23 3.59
N ASP A 215 -21.07 -15.54 3.65
CA ASP A 215 -20.28 -16.47 4.46
C ASP A 215 -19.01 -17.00 3.74
N GLU A 216 -18.91 -16.80 2.42
CA GLU A 216 -17.72 -17.17 1.63
C GLU A 216 -16.82 -15.95 1.37
N ILE A 217 -16.09 -15.51 2.38
CA ILE A 217 -15.04 -14.51 2.20
C ILE A 217 -13.88 -15.18 1.44
N GLY A 218 -13.50 -14.62 0.28
CA GLY A 218 -12.34 -15.07 -0.46
C GLY A 218 -11.08 -14.98 0.40
N ARG A 219 -10.39 -16.10 0.57
CA ARG A 219 -9.16 -16.21 1.35
C ARG A 219 -7.96 -16.29 0.41
N ALA A 220 -6.85 -15.68 0.77
CA ALA A 220 -5.61 -15.79 0.02
C ALA A 220 -5.03 -17.21 0.15
N HIS A 221 -4.65 -17.81 -0.97
CA HIS A 221 -3.92 -19.07 -1.03
C HIS A 221 -2.56 -18.87 -1.69
N VAL A 222 -1.55 -19.60 -1.21
CA VAL A 222 -0.19 -19.66 -1.75
C VAL A 222 0.06 -21.05 -2.29
#